data_515c5cef6b68e043d6fbdf6cd323cb5b
#
_entry.id   515c5cef6b68e043d6fbdf6cd323cb5b
#
_cell.length_a   1.000
_cell.length_b   1.000
_cell.length_c   1.000
_cell.angle_alpha   90.00
_cell.angle_beta   90.00
_cell.angle_gamma   90.00
#
_symmetry.space_group_name_H-M   'P 1'
#
loop_
_entity.id
_entity.type
_entity.pdbx_description
1 polymer ?
#
loop_
_entity_poly.entity_id
_entity_poly.type
_entity_poly.pdbx_seq_one_letter_code
_entity_poly.pdbx_strand_id
1 'polypeptide(L)'
;MNFESVLLYNKFYLIKKDNFGRVLLDRGDNLKNKIEILIKKLNVGLIEREEQIKMALLAAISGENILFIGPPGTGKSVLSRRITNVFSNVDYFEYLLTKFTTPEELFGPISIKELENDKFHRNIEGYLTDSEIVFLDEVFKANSAILNSLLTIMNERIYHNGYQKENIR
;
A
#
# COMPACT_ATOMS: atom_id res chain seq x y z
N MET A 1 -22.59 9.27 -0.13
CA MET A 1 -21.68 8.20 0.33
C MET A 1 -20.28 8.58 -0.11
N ASN A 2 -19.44 9.00 0.81
CA ASN A 2 -18.05 9.34 0.49
C ASN A 2 -17.21 8.07 0.60
N PHE A 3 -16.69 7.62 -0.53
CA PHE A 3 -15.79 6.47 -0.65
C PHE A 3 -14.36 6.99 -0.48
N GLU A 4 -13.63 6.60 0.54
CA GLU A 4 -12.51 7.46 0.90
C GLU A 4 -11.15 6.81 1.17
N SER A 5 -10.95 5.48 1.08
CA SER A 5 -9.58 4.97 1.24
C SER A 5 -9.36 3.63 0.58
N VAL A 6 -8.31 3.54 -0.20
CA VAL A 6 -7.78 2.28 -0.73
C VAL A 6 -6.45 2.01 -0.07
N LEU A 7 -6.32 0.86 0.55
CA LEU A 7 -5.06 0.34 1.01
C LEU A 7 -4.52 -0.59 -0.08
N LEU A 8 -3.47 -0.17 -0.77
CA LEU A 8 -2.80 -0.96 -1.79
C LEU A 8 -1.58 -1.64 -1.19
N TYR A 9 -1.56 -2.96 -1.21
CA TYR A 9 -0.38 -3.72 -0.85
C TYR A 9 0.36 -4.12 -2.11
N ASN A 10 1.43 -3.40 -2.42
CA ASN A 10 2.38 -3.80 -3.43
C ASN A 10 3.53 -4.56 -2.75
N LYS A 11 3.86 -5.76 -3.16
CA LYS A 11 5.00 -6.54 -2.68
C LYS A 11 4.83 -7.41 -1.41
N PHE A 12 3.64 -7.79 -1.01
CA PHE A 12 3.51 -8.79 0.05
C PHE A 12 4.12 -10.17 -0.28
N TYR A 13 4.41 -10.46 -1.53
CA TYR A 13 5.11 -11.68 -1.96
C TYR A 13 6.57 -11.74 -1.55
N LEU A 14 7.15 -10.63 -1.10
CA LEU A 14 8.52 -10.53 -0.63
C LEU A 14 8.63 -10.02 0.80
N ILE A 15 7.69 -10.35 1.66
CA ILE A 15 8.16 -10.60 3.01
C ILE A 15 9.07 -11.81 2.82
N LYS A 16 10.36 -11.53 2.56
CA LYS A 16 11.40 -12.54 2.72
C LYS A 16 11.00 -13.28 3.97
N LYS A 17 10.80 -14.58 3.89
CA LYS A 17 10.51 -15.50 4.99
C LYS A 17 11.15 -15.10 6.33
N ASP A 18 12.16 -14.26 6.26
CA ASP A 18 13.00 -13.83 7.35
C ASP A 18 12.43 -12.69 8.21
N ASN A 19 11.56 -11.81 7.73
CA ASN A 19 11.10 -10.65 8.51
C ASN A 19 9.69 -10.82 9.09
N PHE A 20 8.71 -11.28 8.36
CA PHE A 20 7.42 -11.70 8.94
C PHE A 20 7.58 -13.00 9.74
N GLY A 21 8.44 -13.90 9.25
CA GLY A 21 8.88 -15.09 9.97
C GLY A 21 9.55 -14.81 11.31
N ARG A 22 10.33 -13.74 11.47
CA ARG A 22 10.94 -13.41 12.77
C ARG A 22 9.95 -12.97 13.83
N VAL A 23 8.90 -12.25 13.47
CA VAL A 23 7.86 -11.86 14.43
C VAL A 23 6.90 -13.04 14.73
N LEU A 24 6.70 -13.95 13.77
CA LEU A 24 5.76 -15.08 13.91
C LEU A 24 6.44 -16.45 14.12
N LEU A 25 7.73 -16.61 13.76
CA LEU A 25 8.43 -17.91 13.77
C LEU A 25 9.45 -18.06 14.90
N ASP A 26 9.31 -17.34 15.99
CA ASP A 26 10.00 -17.76 17.21
C ASP A 26 9.44 -19.13 17.62
N ARG A 27 10.29 -20.14 17.57
CA ARG A 27 9.92 -21.56 17.62
C ARG A 27 9.24 -21.88 18.95
N GLY A 28 7.95 -22.18 18.91
CA GLY A 28 7.24 -22.73 20.04
C GLY A 28 5.80 -22.31 20.25
N ASP A 29 5.42 -21.13 19.84
CA ASP A 29 4.05 -20.64 20.04
C ASP A 29 3.16 -20.91 18.82
N ASN A 30 1.90 -21.26 19.09
CA ASN A 30 0.89 -21.46 18.07
C ASN A 30 0.69 -20.14 17.29
N LEU A 31 0.87 -20.17 15.95
CA LEU A 31 0.68 -19.05 15.03
C LEU A 31 -0.64 -18.30 15.27
N LYS A 32 -1.70 -19.05 15.58
CA LYS A 32 -3.02 -18.49 15.92
C LYS A 32 -2.94 -17.54 17.12
N ASN A 33 -2.26 -17.93 18.19
CA ASN A 33 -2.11 -17.08 19.38
C ASN A 33 -1.34 -15.80 19.07
N LYS A 34 -0.31 -15.89 18.24
CA LYS A 34 0.48 -14.70 17.84
C LYS A 34 -0.37 -13.71 17.03
N ILE A 35 -1.17 -14.19 16.09
CA ILE A 35 -2.10 -13.36 15.32
C ILE A 35 -3.14 -12.72 16.23
N GLU A 36 -3.72 -13.46 17.16
CA GLU A 36 -4.69 -12.92 18.12
C GLU A 36 -4.08 -11.83 19.01
N ILE A 37 -2.86 -12.02 19.49
CA ILE A 37 -2.12 -11.00 20.27
C ILE A 37 -1.87 -9.76 19.41
N LEU A 38 -1.49 -9.95 18.15
CA LEU A 38 -1.24 -8.85 17.21
C LEU A 38 -2.52 -8.03 16.96
N ILE A 39 -3.64 -8.71 16.69
CA ILE A 39 -4.94 -8.05 16.50
C ILE A 39 -5.31 -7.23 17.74
N LYS A 40 -5.15 -7.78 18.95
CA LYS A 40 -5.41 -7.06 20.19
C LYS A 40 -4.53 -5.82 20.33
N LYS A 41 -3.23 -5.92 20.03
CA LYS A 41 -2.29 -4.78 20.08
C LYS A 41 -2.68 -3.68 19.07
N LEU A 42 -3.04 -4.07 17.85
CA LEU A 42 -3.46 -3.12 16.81
C LEU A 42 -4.78 -2.43 17.16
N ASN A 43 -5.65 -3.10 17.90
CA ASN A 43 -6.95 -2.56 18.27
C ASN A 43 -6.93 -1.61 19.49
N VAL A 44 -5.81 -1.50 20.20
CA VAL A 44 -5.69 -0.61 21.38
C VAL A 44 -6.07 0.83 21.04
N GLY A 45 -7.10 1.37 21.70
CA GLY A 45 -7.60 2.73 21.48
C GLY A 45 -8.38 2.92 20.17
N LEU A 46 -8.74 1.84 19.47
CA LEU A 46 -9.71 1.86 18.38
C LEU A 46 -11.01 1.23 18.86
N ILE A 47 -12.14 1.82 18.50
CA ILE A 47 -13.46 1.34 18.87
C ILE A 47 -14.08 0.70 17.63
N GLU A 48 -14.57 -0.54 17.77
CA GLU A 48 -15.25 -1.28 16.70
C GLU A 48 -14.45 -1.42 15.40
N ARG A 49 -13.12 -1.66 15.52
CA ARG A 49 -12.21 -1.78 14.35
C ARG A 49 -11.55 -3.17 14.22
N GLU A 50 -11.93 -4.12 15.04
CA GLU A 50 -11.31 -5.45 15.04
C GLU A 50 -11.46 -6.18 13.70
N GLU A 51 -12.65 -6.11 13.10
CA GLU A 51 -12.90 -6.75 11.80
C GLU A 51 -12.08 -6.11 10.67
N GLN A 52 -11.97 -4.77 10.66
CA GLN A 52 -11.15 -4.06 9.68
C GLN A 52 -9.67 -4.42 9.84
N ILE A 53 -9.19 -4.57 11.08
CA ILE A 53 -7.82 -5.02 11.37
C ILE A 53 -7.58 -6.43 10.83
N LYS A 54 -8.50 -7.36 11.09
CA LYS A 54 -8.42 -8.75 10.61
C LYS A 54 -8.37 -8.81 9.08
N MET A 55 -9.28 -8.08 8.43
CA MET A 55 -9.35 -8.05 6.97
C MET A 55 -8.10 -7.41 6.36
N ALA A 56 -7.59 -6.34 6.95
CA ALA A 56 -6.37 -5.70 6.48
C ALA A 56 -5.14 -6.59 6.65
N LEU A 57 -5.00 -7.27 7.78
CA LEU A 57 -3.93 -8.25 7.98
C LEU A 57 -4.05 -9.44 7.01
N LEU A 58 -5.28 -9.92 6.75
CA LEU A 58 -5.51 -10.98 5.79
C LEU A 58 -5.12 -10.55 4.38
N ALA A 59 -5.57 -9.38 3.93
CA ALA A 59 -5.19 -8.80 2.63
C ALA A 59 -3.67 -8.65 2.53
N ALA A 60 -3.06 -8.11 3.59
CA ALA A 60 -1.63 -7.97 3.69
C ALA A 60 -0.87 -9.29 3.51
N ILE A 61 -1.27 -10.34 4.21
CA ILE A 61 -0.63 -11.67 4.16
C ILE A 61 -0.87 -12.33 2.80
N SER A 62 -2.03 -12.10 2.19
CA SER A 62 -2.40 -12.68 0.90
C SER A 62 -1.82 -11.93 -0.30
N GLY A 63 -1.22 -10.75 -0.10
CA GLY A 63 -0.77 -9.89 -1.18
C GLY A 63 -1.92 -9.25 -1.98
N GLU A 64 -3.09 -9.13 -1.36
CA GLU A 64 -4.29 -8.59 -1.99
C GLU A 64 -4.51 -7.12 -1.66
N ASN A 65 -5.21 -6.43 -2.55
CA ASN A 65 -5.61 -5.05 -2.33
C ASN A 65 -6.86 -4.99 -1.43
N ILE A 66 -6.94 -3.97 -0.58
CA ILE A 66 -8.12 -3.77 0.26
C ILE A 66 -8.64 -2.33 0.11
N LEU A 67 -9.96 -2.19 0.02
CA LEU A 67 -10.66 -0.91 -0.04
C LEU A 67 -11.50 -0.73 1.22
N PHE A 68 -11.21 0.33 1.96
CA PHE A 68 -12.05 0.76 3.09
C PHE A 68 -13.03 1.84 2.66
N ILE A 69 -14.31 1.57 2.84
CA ILE A 69 -15.39 2.50 2.55
C ILE A 69 -16.03 2.93 3.86
N GLY A 70 -16.12 4.24 4.07
CA GLY A 70 -16.75 4.76 5.29
C GLY A 70 -16.67 6.28 5.39
N PRO A 71 -17.40 6.88 6.34
CA PRO A 71 -17.37 8.32 6.54
C PRO A 71 -15.99 8.83 6.98
N PRO A 72 -15.69 10.12 6.78
CA PRO A 72 -14.46 10.72 7.26
C PRO A 72 -14.35 10.63 8.79
N GLY A 73 -13.12 10.67 9.31
CA GLY A 73 -12.88 10.63 10.77
C GLY A 73 -13.03 9.25 11.42
N THR A 74 -13.21 8.18 10.68
CA THR A 74 -13.38 6.81 11.21
C THR A 74 -12.06 6.07 11.49
N GLY A 75 -10.92 6.77 11.46
CA GLY A 75 -9.62 6.20 11.84
C GLY A 75 -8.96 5.33 10.74
N LYS A 76 -9.38 5.43 9.47
CA LYS A 76 -8.82 4.65 8.36
C LYS A 76 -7.31 4.84 8.22
N SER A 77 -6.82 6.08 8.22
CA SER A 77 -5.39 6.41 8.12
C SER A 77 -4.59 5.94 9.35
N VAL A 78 -5.21 6.00 10.55
CA VAL A 78 -4.59 5.45 11.78
C VAL A 78 -4.44 3.94 11.66
N LEU A 79 -5.45 3.26 11.14
CA LEU A 79 -5.42 1.81 10.91
C LEU A 79 -4.30 1.42 9.93
N SER A 80 -4.20 2.12 8.80
CA SER A 80 -3.17 1.88 7.78
C SER A 80 -1.76 1.99 8.36
N ARG A 81 -1.46 3.08 9.06
CA ARG A 81 -0.15 3.28 9.71
C ARG A 81 0.16 2.23 10.77
N ARG A 82 -0.84 1.79 11.55
CA ARG A 82 -0.66 0.71 12.53
C ARG A 82 -0.33 -0.61 11.89
N ILE A 83 -0.99 -0.94 10.77
CA ILE A 83 -0.71 -2.16 10.01
C ILE A 83 0.70 -2.10 9.44
N THR A 84 1.11 -0.98 8.86
CA THR A 84 2.48 -0.80 8.35
C THR A 84 3.52 -1.04 9.44
N ASN A 85 3.29 -0.57 10.66
CA ASN A 85 4.21 -0.76 11.79
C ASN A 85 4.34 -2.23 12.25
N VAL A 86 3.50 -3.13 11.76
CA VAL A 86 3.66 -4.59 12.01
C VAL A 86 4.82 -5.16 11.20
N PHE A 87 5.11 -4.55 10.07
CA PHE A 87 6.14 -4.99 9.15
C PHE A 87 7.41 -4.19 9.39
N SER A 88 8.51 -4.88 9.59
CA SER A 88 9.82 -4.25 9.76
C SER A 88 10.51 -4.11 8.41
N ASN A 89 11.16 -2.96 8.18
CA ASN A 89 11.95 -2.68 6.98
C ASN A 89 11.13 -2.77 5.69
N VAL A 90 9.95 -2.14 5.70
CA VAL A 90 9.10 -1.98 4.51
C VAL A 90 9.06 -0.52 4.09
N ASP A 91 9.11 -0.29 2.79
CA ASP A 91 8.91 1.02 2.21
C ASP A 91 7.41 1.34 2.18
N TYR A 92 7.06 2.48 2.76
CA TYR A 92 5.66 2.92 2.91
C TYR A 92 5.43 4.22 2.17
N PHE A 93 4.40 4.23 1.33
CA PHE A 93 3.94 5.42 0.62
C PHE A 93 2.52 5.78 1.05
N GLU A 94 2.30 7.03 1.45
CA GLU A 94 0.98 7.54 1.82
C GLU A 94 0.70 8.81 1.02
N TYR A 95 -0.48 8.90 0.41
CA TYR A 95 -0.86 10.08 -0.35
C TYR A 95 -2.37 10.35 -0.30
N LEU A 96 -2.74 11.64 -0.17
CA LEU A 96 -4.12 12.10 -0.26
C LEU A 96 -4.43 12.52 -1.70
N LEU A 97 -5.25 11.75 -2.38
CA LEU A 97 -5.61 12.03 -3.77
C LEU A 97 -6.62 13.16 -3.90
N THR A 98 -6.42 13.98 -4.90
CA THR A 98 -7.30 15.08 -5.29
C THR A 98 -7.52 15.06 -6.80
N LYS A 99 -8.48 15.84 -7.29
CA LYS A 99 -8.68 16.01 -8.74
C LYS A 99 -7.50 16.68 -9.46
N PHE A 100 -6.60 17.33 -8.70
CA PHE A 100 -5.42 18.00 -9.22
C PHE A 100 -4.14 17.16 -9.07
N THR A 101 -4.22 15.98 -8.44
CA THR A 101 -3.06 15.10 -8.30
C THR A 101 -2.46 14.80 -9.66
N THR A 102 -1.15 14.94 -9.75
CA THR A 102 -0.37 14.70 -10.97
C THR A 102 0.34 13.35 -10.92
N PRO A 103 0.69 12.76 -12.08
CA PRO A 103 1.46 11.52 -12.12
C PRO A 103 2.83 11.64 -11.41
N GLU A 104 3.45 12.80 -11.44
CA GLU A 104 4.74 13.07 -10.79
C GLU A 104 4.69 12.88 -9.28
N GLU A 105 3.57 13.22 -8.66
CA GLU A 105 3.37 13.12 -7.21
C GLU A 105 3.22 11.67 -6.73
N LEU A 106 2.77 10.78 -7.59
CA LEU A 106 2.53 9.37 -7.28
C LEU A 106 3.64 8.45 -7.79
N PHE A 107 4.10 8.69 -9.02
CA PHE A 107 4.99 7.79 -9.74
C PHE A 107 6.40 8.36 -9.92
N GLY A 108 6.66 9.54 -9.38
CA GLY A 108 7.94 10.20 -9.44
C GLY A 108 8.15 11.10 -10.66
N PRO A 109 9.12 12.03 -10.57
CA PRO A 109 9.44 12.98 -11.61
C PRO A 109 10.08 12.30 -12.83
N ILE A 110 9.95 12.94 -14.00
CA ILE A 110 10.64 12.50 -15.22
C ILE A 110 12.14 12.72 -15.03
N SER A 111 12.94 11.73 -15.40
CA SER A 111 14.40 11.81 -15.41
C SER A 111 14.87 12.72 -16.55
N ILE A 112 15.43 13.88 -16.21
CA ILE A 112 15.99 14.81 -17.20
C ILE A 112 17.11 14.14 -17.99
N LYS A 113 17.96 13.36 -17.33
CA LYS A 113 19.07 12.64 -17.95
C LYS A 113 18.61 11.64 -19.03
N GLU A 114 17.52 10.91 -18.78
CA GLU A 114 16.98 9.99 -19.76
C GLU A 114 16.25 10.74 -20.88
N LEU A 115 15.59 11.85 -20.56
CA LEU A 115 14.90 12.67 -21.52
C LEU A 115 15.88 13.32 -22.53
N GLU A 116 17.09 13.71 -22.12
CA GLU A 116 18.16 14.17 -22.99
C GLU A 116 18.61 13.12 -24.01
N ASN A 117 18.33 11.84 -23.73
CA ASN A 117 18.60 10.72 -24.63
C ASN A 117 17.32 10.23 -25.37
N ASP A 118 16.33 11.09 -25.50
CA ASP A 118 15.02 10.78 -26.12
C ASP A 118 14.27 9.60 -25.44
N LYS A 119 14.55 9.35 -24.15
CA LYS A 119 13.90 8.30 -23.39
C LYS A 119 13.01 8.88 -22.31
N PHE A 120 11.73 8.53 -22.35
CA PHE A 120 10.81 8.85 -21.28
C PHE A 120 10.96 7.83 -20.15
N HIS A 121 11.43 8.26 -19.00
CA HIS A 121 11.60 7.44 -17.80
C HIS A 121 11.39 8.28 -16.54
N ARG A 122 10.71 7.73 -15.54
CA ARG A 122 10.49 8.38 -14.23
C ARG A 122 11.42 7.81 -13.18
N ASN A 123 11.87 8.67 -12.27
CA ASN A 123 12.57 8.24 -11.07
C ASN A 123 11.54 7.77 -10.05
N ILE A 124 11.40 6.47 -9.89
CA ILE A 124 10.36 5.83 -9.04
C ILE A 124 10.78 5.63 -7.60
N GLU A 125 12.06 5.82 -7.27
CA GLU A 125 12.61 5.60 -5.93
C GLU A 125 11.87 6.44 -4.88
N GLY A 126 11.32 5.78 -3.86
CA GLY A 126 10.53 6.39 -2.80
C GLY A 126 9.09 6.78 -3.19
N TYR A 127 8.64 6.45 -4.38
CA TYR A 127 7.26 6.66 -4.84
C TYR A 127 6.41 5.39 -4.78
N LEU A 128 5.14 5.52 -5.16
CA LEU A 128 4.14 4.45 -5.08
C LEU A 128 4.62 3.11 -5.66
N THR A 129 5.23 3.15 -6.84
CA THR A 129 5.64 1.94 -7.57
C THR A 129 6.85 1.24 -6.96
N ASP A 130 7.64 1.94 -6.17
CA ASP A 130 8.80 1.39 -5.46
C ASP A 130 8.44 0.91 -4.04
N SER A 131 7.33 1.39 -3.49
CA SER A 131 6.93 1.11 -2.11
C SER A 131 6.25 -0.26 -1.98
N GLU A 132 6.46 -0.91 -0.83
CA GLU A 132 5.89 -2.24 -0.52
C GLU A 132 4.48 -2.14 0.05
N ILE A 133 4.20 -1.05 0.79
CA ILE A 133 2.88 -0.75 1.31
C ILE A 133 2.49 0.63 0.85
N VAL A 134 1.33 0.73 0.22
CA VAL A 134 0.78 1.98 -0.29
C VAL A 134 -0.58 2.25 0.34
N PHE A 135 -0.74 3.43 0.90
CA PHE A 135 -2.02 3.94 1.38
C PHE A 135 -2.43 5.16 0.56
N LEU A 136 -3.53 5.04 -0.15
CA LEU A 136 -4.12 6.16 -0.90
C LEU A 136 -5.43 6.57 -0.25
N ASP A 137 -5.49 7.81 0.22
CA ASP A 137 -6.71 8.39 0.75
C ASP A 137 -7.49 9.11 -0.36
N GLU A 138 -8.81 9.10 -0.25
CA GLU A 138 -9.73 9.75 -1.19
C GLU A 138 -9.57 9.32 -2.68
N VAL A 139 -9.29 8.04 -2.91
CA VAL A 139 -8.95 7.49 -4.23
C VAL A 139 -9.95 7.90 -5.33
N PHE A 140 -11.23 8.00 -5.02
CA PHE A 140 -12.27 8.37 -5.99
C PHE A 140 -12.31 9.86 -6.34
N LYS A 141 -11.49 10.70 -5.67
CA LYS A 141 -11.28 12.10 -6.05
C LYS A 141 -10.21 12.28 -7.12
N ALA A 142 -9.39 11.25 -7.38
CA ALA A 142 -8.38 11.31 -8.41
C ALA A 142 -9.00 11.46 -9.81
N ASN A 143 -8.24 12.06 -10.71
CA ASN A 143 -8.65 12.13 -12.12
C ASN A 143 -8.59 10.75 -12.79
N SER A 144 -9.26 10.61 -13.93
CA SER A 144 -9.38 9.33 -14.65
C SER A 144 -8.04 8.74 -15.10
N ALA A 145 -7.05 9.57 -15.42
CA ALA A 145 -5.72 9.09 -15.84
C ALA A 145 -5.00 8.39 -14.68
N ILE A 146 -5.02 9.00 -13.50
CA ILE A 146 -4.48 8.40 -12.26
C ILE A 146 -5.23 7.12 -11.92
N LEU A 147 -6.57 7.14 -11.93
CA LEU A 147 -7.38 5.96 -11.62
C LEU A 147 -7.07 4.78 -12.55
N ASN A 148 -6.94 5.02 -13.85
CA ASN A 148 -6.60 3.97 -14.82
C ASN A 148 -5.19 3.39 -14.56
N SER A 149 -4.21 4.24 -14.25
CA SER A 149 -2.86 3.78 -13.90
C SER A 149 -2.89 2.93 -12.63
N LEU A 150 -3.63 3.35 -11.61
CA LEU A 150 -3.79 2.60 -10.37
C LEU A 150 -4.47 1.25 -10.61
N LEU A 151 -5.52 1.19 -11.44
CA LEU A 151 -6.21 -0.05 -11.78
C LEU A 151 -5.28 -1.04 -12.50
N THR A 152 -4.44 -0.57 -13.42
CA THR A 152 -3.43 -1.41 -14.09
C THR A 152 -2.43 -1.97 -13.07
N ILE A 153 -1.92 -1.12 -12.19
CA ILE A 153 -1.00 -1.52 -11.12
C ILE A 153 -1.64 -2.57 -10.20
N MET A 154 -2.89 -2.35 -9.80
CA MET A 154 -3.60 -3.24 -8.88
C MET A 154 -3.92 -4.60 -9.49
N ASN A 155 -4.34 -4.63 -10.75
CA ASN A 155 -4.82 -5.84 -11.41
C ASN A 155 -3.68 -6.63 -12.06
N GLU A 156 -2.76 -5.94 -12.73
CA GLU A 156 -1.73 -6.55 -13.54
C GLU A 156 -0.36 -6.60 -12.85
N ARG A 157 -0.19 -5.86 -11.75
CA ARG A 157 1.11 -5.70 -11.07
C ARG A 157 2.20 -5.15 -12.00
N ILE A 158 1.81 -4.33 -12.95
CA ILE A 158 2.68 -3.71 -13.95
C ILE A 158 2.53 -2.20 -13.89
N TYR A 159 3.66 -1.52 -13.96
CA TYR A 159 3.74 -0.09 -14.19
C TYR A 159 4.43 0.19 -15.52
N HIS A 160 3.83 1.05 -16.35
CA HIS A 160 4.42 1.49 -17.60
C HIS A 160 5.26 2.75 -17.37
N ASN A 161 6.57 2.57 -17.28
CA ASN A 161 7.52 3.67 -17.14
C ASN A 161 8.10 4.02 -18.51
N GLY A 162 7.40 4.88 -19.25
CA GLY A 162 7.69 5.15 -20.64
C GLY A 162 7.44 3.92 -21.52
N TYR A 163 8.46 3.47 -22.20
CA TYR A 163 8.42 2.26 -23.04
C TYR A 163 8.70 0.96 -22.27
N GLN A 164 9.15 1.08 -21.04
CA GLN A 164 9.50 -0.08 -20.21
C GLN A 164 8.31 -0.51 -19.36
N LYS A 165 8.15 -1.83 -19.24
CA LYS A 165 7.22 -2.43 -18.31
C LYS A 165 7.99 -2.84 -17.07
N GLU A 166 7.64 -2.25 -15.95
CA GLU A 166 8.21 -2.59 -14.66
C GLU A 166 7.23 -3.46 -13.89
N ASN A 167 7.68 -4.64 -13.47
CA ASN A 167 6.90 -5.48 -12.59
C ASN A 167 6.92 -4.87 -11.19
N ILE A 168 5.76 -4.56 -10.68
CA ILE A 168 5.59 -4.12 -9.29
C ILE A 168 5.57 -5.37 -8.43
N ARG A 169 6.57 -5.46 -7.59
CA ARG A 169 6.78 -6.63 -6.73
C ARG A 169 5.90 -6.58 -5.49
#